data_03744d7fd21ecfdfb585dd650b324fe2
#
_entry.id   03744d7fd21ecfdfb585dd650b324fe2
#
_cell.length_a   1.000
_cell.length_b   1.000
_cell.length_c   1.000
_cell.angle_alpha   90.00
_cell.angle_beta   90.00
_cell.angle_gamma   90.00
#
_symmetry.space_group_name_H-M   'P 1'
#
loop_
_entity.id
_entity.type
_entity.pdbx_description
1 polymer ?
#
loop_
_entity_poly.entity_id
_entity_poly.type
_entity_poly.pdbx_seq_one_letter_code
_entity_poly.pdbx_strand_id
1 'polypeptide(L)'
;MSVRQSLLAILRDGPRYGARLKAEFEARTGGVWPLNVGQVYTTLARLERDGLVVGDGAPDDEGKIAYRLTDAGRTEADAWWLAPVGVSEPARDELVIKLALAIAGPGVDPYAVIHTQRTATMRHLQELTRLKLTLTSPPAAPPNTLGTDPELLVLEHQLFTVEAQLRWLDHVEATLATYPTGTTPTPATRATPVAPITPGVVANPAARHTSASPDPTTNPAHTVPTGGTP
;
A
#
# COMPACT_ATOMS: atom_id res chain seq x y z
N MET A 1 4.60 2.38 2.08
CA MET A 1 5.28 1.28 1.36
C MET A 1 5.53 0.13 2.33
N SER A 2 5.11 -1.07 1.99
CA SER A 2 5.28 -2.25 2.87
C SER A 2 6.53 -3.05 2.47
N VAL A 3 7.70 -2.59 2.90
CA VAL A 3 8.97 -3.33 2.72
C VAL A 3 8.84 -4.75 3.31
N ARG A 4 8.12 -4.90 4.42
CA ARG A 4 7.85 -6.19 5.07
C ARG A 4 7.20 -7.19 4.10
N GLN A 5 6.14 -6.78 3.43
CA GLN A 5 5.43 -7.64 2.47
C GLN A 5 6.24 -7.93 1.21
N SER A 6 7.00 -6.94 0.74
CA SER A 6 7.88 -7.12 -0.42
C SER A 6 8.97 -8.17 -0.14
N LEU A 7 9.57 -8.19 1.07
CA LEU A 7 10.55 -9.21 1.42
C LEU A 7 9.94 -10.60 1.51
N LEU A 8 8.74 -10.73 2.10
CA LEU A 8 8.00 -12.01 2.09
C LEU A 8 7.70 -12.47 0.65
N ALA A 9 7.27 -11.56 -0.21
CA ALA A 9 6.97 -11.87 -1.61
C ALA A 9 8.20 -12.40 -2.38
N ILE A 10 9.38 -11.80 -2.17
CA ILE A 10 10.63 -12.24 -2.83
C ILE A 10 11.08 -13.60 -2.26
N LEU A 11 10.92 -13.86 -0.96
CA LEU A 11 11.28 -15.12 -0.32
C LEU A 11 10.41 -16.31 -0.76
N ARG A 12 9.29 -16.09 -1.46
CA ARG A 12 8.52 -17.18 -2.08
C ARG A 12 9.33 -17.95 -3.13
N ASP A 13 10.27 -17.30 -3.79
CA ASP A 13 11.12 -17.91 -4.82
C ASP A 13 12.25 -18.77 -4.22
N GLY A 14 12.38 -18.80 -2.90
CA GLY A 14 13.36 -19.59 -2.18
C GLY A 14 14.22 -18.77 -1.22
N PRO A 15 15.12 -19.45 -0.48
CA PRO A 15 15.96 -18.81 0.52
C PRO A 15 16.87 -17.73 -0.06
N ARG A 16 17.08 -16.62 0.69
CA ARG A 16 17.90 -15.48 0.27
C ARG A 16 18.59 -14.83 1.48
N TYR A 17 19.82 -14.33 1.26
CA TYR A 17 20.48 -13.40 2.16
C TYR A 17 19.86 -12.02 2.11
N GLY A 18 19.97 -11.25 3.21
CA GLY A 18 19.41 -9.90 3.28
C GLY A 18 19.93 -8.95 2.17
N ALA A 19 21.23 -9.03 1.85
CA ALA A 19 21.80 -8.23 0.76
C ALA A 19 21.20 -8.61 -0.63
N ARG A 20 20.92 -9.90 -0.85
CA ARG A 20 20.29 -10.38 -2.08
C ARG A 20 18.82 -9.93 -2.17
N LEU A 21 18.10 -9.97 -1.05
CA LEU A 21 16.72 -9.46 -0.98
C LEU A 21 16.64 -7.97 -1.35
N LYS A 22 17.60 -7.16 -0.85
CA LYS A 22 17.72 -5.76 -1.25
C LYS A 22 17.90 -5.63 -2.76
N ALA A 23 18.91 -6.30 -3.32
CA ALA A 23 19.23 -6.22 -4.74
C ALA A 23 18.05 -6.69 -5.63
N GLU A 24 17.35 -7.76 -5.25
CA GLU A 24 16.18 -8.24 -5.98
C GLU A 24 14.99 -7.31 -5.88
N PHE A 25 14.76 -6.70 -4.71
CA PHE A 25 13.71 -5.69 -4.58
C PHE A 25 13.98 -4.50 -5.52
N GLU A 26 15.20 -3.96 -5.49
CA GLU A 26 15.59 -2.84 -6.35
C GLU A 26 15.48 -3.20 -7.83
N ALA A 27 15.96 -4.37 -8.23
CA ALA A 27 15.86 -4.83 -9.61
C ALA A 27 14.39 -5.03 -10.07
N ARG A 28 13.54 -5.63 -9.23
CA ARG A 28 12.13 -5.89 -9.56
C ARG A 28 11.25 -4.64 -9.52
N THR A 29 11.75 -3.55 -8.95
CA THR A 29 11.03 -2.26 -8.87
C THR A 29 11.69 -1.17 -9.72
N GLY A 30 12.57 -1.55 -10.66
CA GLY A 30 13.25 -0.62 -11.56
C GLY A 30 14.20 0.36 -10.85
N GLY A 31 14.70 0.01 -9.66
CA GLY A 31 15.61 0.88 -8.90
C GLY A 31 15.01 2.16 -8.32
N VAL A 32 13.70 2.39 -8.53
CA VAL A 32 13.00 3.64 -8.13
C VAL A 32 12.95 3.81 -6.61
N TRP A 33 12.92 2.70 -5.87
CA TRP A 33 12.85 2.71 -4.40
C TRP A 33 14.07 2.02 -3.78
N PRO A 34 15.21 2.71 -3.63
CA PRO A 34 16.38 2.11 -3.00
C PRO A 34 16.10 1.77 -1.54
N LEU A 35 16.50 0.57 -1.12
CA LEU A 35 16.38 0.13 0.28
C LEU A 35 17.70 0.34 1.02
N ASN A 36 17.60 0.82 2.27
CA ASN A 36 18.72 0.79 3.18
C ASN A 36 18.93 -0.66 3.68
N VAL A 37 20.17 -1.15 3.63
CA VAL A 37 20.51 -2.50 4.08
C VAL A 37 20.15 -2.74 5.55
N GLY A 38 20.33 -1.75 6.40
CA GLY A 38 19.93 -1.81 7.82
C GLY A 38 18.43 -1.97 8.00
N GLN A 39 17.62 -1.32 7.14
CA GLN A 39 16.17 -1.48 7.13
C GLN A 39 15.77 -2.92 6.75
N VAL A 40 16.47 -3.54 5.79
CA VAL A 40 16.22 -4.93 5.40
C VAL A 40 16.44 -5.87 6.57
N TYR A 41 17.60 -5.78 7.23
CA TYR A 41 17.91 -6.64 8.39
C TYR A 41 17.00 -6.39 9.59
N THR A 42 16.67 -5.13 9.87
CA THR A 42 15.68 -4.81 10.92
C THR A 42 14.31 -5.42 10.61
N THR A 43 13.91 -5.40 9.35
CA THR A 43 12.64 -6.00 8.92
C THR A 43 12.69 -7.51 9.00
N LEU A 44 13.78 -8.15 8.58
CA LEU A 44 13.97 -9.60 8.71
C LEU A 44 13.93 -10.06 10.16
N ALA A 45 14.60 -9.36 11.08
CA ALA A 45 14.56 -9.66 12.51
C ALA A 45 13.13 -9.57 13.09
N ARG A 46 12.31 -8.61 12.62
CA ARG A 46 10.89 -8.53 13.00
C ARG A 46 10.07 -9.68 12.43
N LEU A 47 10.28 -10.03 11.16
CA LEU A 47 9.62 -11.15 10.51
C LEU A 47 9.95 -12.48 11.17
N GLU A 48 11.19 -12.66 11.61
CA GLU A 48 11.66 -13.84 12.33
C GLU A 48 11.01 -13.93 13.72
N ARG A 49 11.01 -12.84 14.49
CA ARG A 49 10.29 -12.74 15.76
C ARG A 49 8.79 -13.02 15.61
N ASP A 50 8.19 -12.56 14.51
CA ASP A 50 6.78 -12.79 14.21
C ASP A 50 6.51 -14.22 13.66
N GLY A 51 7.54 -15.06 13.52
CA GLY A 51 7.44 -16.45 13.06
C GLY A 51 7.13 -16.62 11.57
N LEU A 52 7.38 -15.59 10.75
CA LEU A 52 7.06 -15.62 9.31
C LEU A 52 8.26 -16.01 8.44
N VAL A 53 9.46 -15.79 8.94
CA VAL A 53 10.70 -16.27 8.34
C VAL A 53 11.55 -16.97 9.37
N VAL A 54 12.49 -17.77 8.92
CA VAL A 54 13.48 -18.44 9.75
C VAL A 54 14.80 -18.49 9.02
N GLY A 55 15.91 -18.45 9.77
CA GLY A 55 17.25 -18.69 9.22
C GLY A 55 17.33 -20.05 8.54
N ASP A 56 17.92 -20.13 7.38
CA ASP A 56 18.07 -21.34 6.56
C ASP A 56 19.51 -21.81 6.57
N GLY A 57 19.80 -22.77 7.44
CA GLY A 57 21.12 -23.37 7.58
C GLY A 57 22.06 -22.63 8.53
N ALA A 58 23.32 -23.05 8.50
CA ALA A 58 24.40 -22.39 9.24
C ALA A 58 24.83 -21.10 8.52
N PRO A 59 25.41 -20.15 9.27
CA PRO A 59 26.06 -19.01 8.64
C PRO A 59 27.11 -19.44 7.62
N ASP A 60 27.22 -18.72 6.52
CA ASP A 60 28.28 -18.91 5.54
C ASP A 60 29.67 -18.46 6.08
N ASP A 61 30.70 -18.59 5.28
CA ASP A 61 32.10 -18.21 5.66
C ASP A 61 32.23 -16.72 6.03
N GLU A 62 31.27 -15.88 5.64
CA GLU A 62 31.21 -14.46 5.98
C GLU A 62 30.26 -14.18 7.17
N GLY A 63 29.73 -15.22 7.82
CA GLY A 63 28.80 -15.11 8.94
C GLY A 63 27.37 -14.69 8.55
N LYS A 64 27.02 -14.75 7.26
CA LYS A 64 25.69 -14.39 6.77
C LYS A 64 24.77 -15.60 6.81
N ILE A 65 23.51 -15.36 7.19
CA ILE A 65 22.46 -16.37 7.22
C ILE A 65 21.45 -16.06 6.11
N ALA A 66 21.10 -17.07 5.32
CA ALA A 66 19.99 -16.98 4.41
C ALA A 66 18.67 -17.09 5.21
N TYR A 67 17.61 -16.47 4.72
CA TYR A 67 16.27 -16.55 5.30
C TYR A 67 15.32 -17.25 4.34
N ARG A 68 14.40 -18.03 4.89
CA ARG A 68 13.30 -18.65 4.15
C ARG A 68 11.97 -18.40 4.83
N LEU A 69 10.88 -18.52 4.07
CA LEU A 69 9.54 -18.45 4.62
C LEU A 69 9.22 -19.68 5.49
N THR A 70 8.50 -19.43 6.56
CA THR A 70 7.71 -20.46 7.25
C THR A 70 6.38 -20.69 6.51
N ASP A 71 5.59 -21.68 6.89
CA ASP A 71 4.25 -21.89 6.33
C ASP A 71 3.33 -20.68 6.61
N ALA A 72 3.44 -20.08 7.81
CA ALA A 72 2.72 -18.87 8.16
C ALA A 72 3.16 -17.70 7.27
N GLY A 73 4.47 -17.52 7.04
CA GLY A 73 5.01 -16.50 6.15
C GLY A 73 4.56 -16.67 4.69
N ARG A 74 4.46 -17.92 4.22
CA ARG A 74 3.94 -18.23 2.88
C ARG A 74 2.48 -17.84 2.76
N THR A 75 1.67 -18.21 3.74
CA THR A 75 0.23 -17.86 3.78
C THR A 75 0.02 -16.36 3.79
N GLU A 76 0.82 -15.61 4.57
CA GLU A 76 0.74 -14.15 4.62
C GLU A 76 1.17 -13.51 3.29
N ALA A 77 2.24 -14.00 2.66
CA ALA A 77 2.68 -13.52 1.36
C ALA A 77 1.63 -13.77 0.26
N ASP A 78 0.97 -14.94 0.28
CA ASP A 78 -0.08 -15.28 -0.69
C ASP A 78 -1.31 -14.38 -0.51
N ALA A 79 -1.73 -14.16 0.73
CA ALA A 79 -2.84 -13.28 1.04
C ALA A 79 -2.60 -11.83 0.60
N TRP A 80 -1.36 -11.35 0.73
CA TRP A 80 -1.01 -9.98 0.34
C TRP A 80 -1.21 -9.69 -1.16
N TRP A 81 -0.93 -10.66 -2.04
CA TRP A 81 -1.12 -10.49 -3.48
C TRP A 81 -2.58 -10.27 -3.86
N LEU A 82 -3.50 -10.82 -3.09
CA LEU A 82 -4.93 -10.76 -3.36
C LEU A 82 -5.63 -9.65 -2.55
N ALA A 83 -4.95 -9.08 -1.56
CA ALA A 83 -5.51 -8.01 -0.77
C ALA A 83 -5.49 -6.68 -1.53
N PRO A 84 -6.61 -5.96 -1.62
CA PRO A 84 -6.62 -4.64 -2.22
C PRO A 84 -5.78 -3.66 -1.38
N VAL A 85 -5.07 -2.75 -2.05
CA VAL A 85 -4.39 -1.65 -1.35
C VAL A 85 -5.44 -0.69 -0.82
N GLY A 86 -5.45 -0.47 0.50
CA GLY A 86 -6.41 0.43 1.13
C GLY A 86 -6.27 1.87 0.64
N VAL A 87 -7.40 2.50 0.34
CA VAL A 87 -7.52 3.92 -0.04
C VAL A 87 -8.17 4.76 1.06
N SER A 88 -8.20 4.24 2.28
CA SER A 88 -9.07 4.71 3.36
C SER A 88 -8.67 6.03 4.01
N GLU A 89 -7.44 6.48 3.86
CA GLU A 89 -7.00 7.78 4.40
C GLU A 89 -6.25 8.55 3.31
N PRO A 90 -6.66 9.81 3.01
CA PRO A 90 -5.88 10.65 2.12
C PRO A 90 -4.50 10.87 2.74
N ALA A 91 -3.46 10.52 2.00
CA ALA A 91 -2.10 10.87 2.38
C ALA A 91 -2.02 12.38 2.64
N ARG A 92 -1.26 12.78 3.64
CA ARG A 92 -1.00 14.21 3.89
C ARG A 92 -0.17 14.75 2.72
N ASP A 93 -0.86 15.31 1.74
CA ASP A 93 -0.25 15.92 0.58
C ASP A 93 0.11 17.37 0.92
N GLU A 94 1.40 17.70 0.88
CA GLU A 94 1.91 19.03 1.21
C GLU A 94 1.34 20.11 0.27
N LEU A 95 1.16 19.80 -0.99
CA LEU A 95 0.60 20.75 -1.96
C LEU A 95 -0.86 21.07 -1.64
N VAL A 96 -1.66 20.04 -1.31
CA VAL A 96 -3.05 20.22 -0.89
C VAL A 96 -3.12 21.08 0.37
N ILE A 97 -2.24 20.81 1.35
CA ILE A 97 -2.16 21.60 2.58
C ILE A 97 -1.78 23.07 2.27
N LYS A 98 -0.76 23.29 1.44
CA LYS A 98 -0.33 24.65 1.04
C LYS A 98 -1.47 25.44 0.38
N LEU A 99 -2.17 24.82 -0.55
CA LEU A 99 -3.29 25.46 -1.25
C LEU A 99 -4.46 25.73 -0.30
N ALA A 100 -4.82 24.77 0.54
CA ALA A 100 -5.87 24.96 1.54
C ALA A 100 -5.57 26.15 2.49
N LEU A 101 -4.32 26.26 2.93
CA LEU A 101 -3.89 27.38 3.79
C LEU A 101 -3.84 28.70 3.03
N ALA A 102 -3.37 28.73 1.78
CA ALA A 102 -3.34 29.94 0.95
C ALA A 102 -4.75 30.44 0.63
N ILE A 103 -5.73 29.54 0.43
CA ILE A 103 -7.12 29.90 0.16
C ILE A 103 -7.84 30.38 1.43
N ALA A 104 -7.55 29.75 2.57
CA ALA A 104 -8.24 30.03 3.83
C ALA A 104 -7.66 31.23 4.61
N GLY A 105 -6.41 31.61 4.34
CA GLY A 105 -5.68 32.65 5.09
C GLY A 105 -5.30 33.87 4.26
N PRO A 106 -5.04 35.02 4.89
CA PRO A 106 -4.54 36.21 4.21
C PRO A 106 -3.02 36.10 3.94
N GLY A 107 -2.54 36.87 2.99
CA GLY A 107 -1.10 37.11 2.79
C GLY A 107 -0.38 36.21 1.80
N VAL A 108 -1.03 35.17 1.31
CA VAL A 108 -0.47 34.29 0.24
C VAL A 108 -1.44 34.28 -0.94
N ASP A 109 -0.93 34.57 -2.11
CA ASP A 109 -1.69 34.43 -3.35
C ASP A 109 -1.75 32.96 -3.79
N PRO A 110 -2.95 32.30 -3.77
CA PRO A 110 -3.08 30.93 -4.20
C PRO A 110 -2.73 30.73 -5.68
N TYR A 111 -2.93 31.73 -6.55
CA TYR A 111 -2.54 31.64 -7.95
C TYR A 111 -1.02 31.55 -8.12
N ALA A 112 -0.25 32.28 -7.31
CA ALA A 112 1.21 32.19 -7.31
C ALA A 112 1.68 30.79 -6.89
N VAL A 113 1.03 30.17 -5.89
CA VAL A 113 1.32 28.79 -5.47
C VAL A 113 1.03 27.81 -6.59
N ILE A 114 -0.15 27.92 -7.23
CA ILE A 114 -0.57 27.07 -8.36
C ILE A 114 0.43 27.19 -9.52
N HIS A 115 0.78 28.40 -9.91
CA HIS A 115 1.68 28.65 -11.04
C HIS A 115 3.09 28.09 -10.79
N THR A 116 3.62 28.29 -9.59
CA THR A 116 4.92 27.76 -9.18
C THR A 116 4.93 26.24 -9.23
N GLN A 117 3.91 25.61 -8.66
CA GLN A 117 3.81 24.14 -8.66
C GLN A 117 3.60 23.60 -10.07
N ARG A 118 2.72 24.19 -10.87
CA ARG A 118 2.48 23.79 -12.28
C ARG A 118 3.77 23.78 -13.08
N THR A 119 4.59 24.83 -12.93
CA THR A 119 5.88 24.94 -13.61
C THR A 119 6.84 23.81 -13.20
N ALA A 120 6.93 23.52 -11.92
CA ALA A 120 7.75 22.43 -11.40
C ALA A 120 7.24 21.05 -11.86
N THR A 121 5.94 20.84 -11.79
CA THR A 121 5.28 19.59 -12.20
C THR A 121 5.42 19.33 -13.71
N MET A 122 5.29 20.37 -14.54
CA MET A 122 5.49 20.29 -15.99
C MET A 122 6.94 19.90 -16.33
N ARG A 123 7.92 20.47 -15.63
CA ARG A 123 9.33 20.11 -15.82
C ARG A 123 9.55 18.63 -15.48
N HIS A 124 9.01 18.19 -14.36
CA HIS A 124 9.11 16.78 -13.95
C HIS A 124 8.44 15.84 -14.96
N LEU A 125 7.27 16.19 -15.49
CA LEU A 125 6.61 15.43 -16.56
C LEU A 125 7.51 15.29 -17.81
N GLN A 126 8.20 16.36 -18.19
CA GLN A 126 9.14 16.32 -19.32
C GLN A 126 10.33 15.40 -19.05
N GLU A 127 10.86 15.39 -17.82
CA GLU A 127 11.96 14.51 -17.41
C GLU A 127 11.53 13.03 -17.49
N LEU A 128 10.36 12.69 -16.90
CA LEU A 128 9.80 11.34 -16.95
C LEU A 128 9.52 10.91 -18.40
N THR A 129 8.99 11.79 -19.23
CA THR A 129 8.72 11.51 -20.66
C THR A 129 10.01 11.20 -21.43
N ARG A 130 11.08 11.95 -21.17
CA ARG A 130 12.40 11.67 -21.76
C ARG A 130 12.94 10.32 -21.31
N LEU A 131 12.81 10.01 -20.02
CA LEU A 131 13.22 8.72 -19.49
C LEU A 131 12.43 7.57 -20.15
N LYS A 132 11.11 7.72 -20.30
CA LYS A 132 10.27 6.75 -21.02
C LYS A 132 10.77 6.52 -22.44
N LEU A 133 11.12 7.56 -23.17
CA LEU A 133 11.64 7.44 -24.52
C LEU A 133 12.97 6.67 -24.58
N THR A 134 13.86 6.85 -23.59
CA THR A 134 15.11 6.08 -23.52
C THR A 134 14.88 4.61 -23.23
N LEU A 135 13.92 4.28 -22.36
CA LEU A 135 13.58 2.89 -22.03
C LEU A 135 12.82 2.17 -23.16
N THR A 136 12.03 2.91 -23.94
CA THR A 136 11.24 2.35 -25.04
C THR A 136 11.94 2.40 -26.38
N SER A 137 13.09 3.09 -26.51
CA SER A 137 13.93 3.04 -27.73
C SER A 137 14.46 1.63 -27.92
N PRO A 138 14.37 1.06 -29.16
CA PRO A 138 14.56 -0.37 -29.34
C PRO A 138 15.97 -0.80 -28.93
N PRO A 139 16.12 -1.65 -27.92
CA PRO A 139 17.37 -2.33 -27.65
C PRO A 139 17.44 -3.58 -28.52
N ALA A 140 18.65 -4.03 -28.81
CA ALA A 140 18.92 -5.28 -29.49
C ALA A 140 18.58 -6.55 -28.65
N ALA A 141 17.79 -6.43 -27.61
CA ALA A 141 17.42 -7.54 -26.72
C ALA A 141 16.00 -8.06 -27.03
N PRO A 142 15.78 -9.39 -27.01
CA PRO A 142 14.45 -9.95 -27.21
C PRO A 142 13.49 -9.44 -26.15
N PRO A 143 12.21 -9.17 -26.49
CA PRO A 143 11.23 -8.70 -25.54
C PRO A 143 11.10 -9.72 -24.40
N ASN A 144 11.08 -9.22 -23.16
CA ASN A 144 10.78 -10.01 -21.98
C ASN A 144 9.46 -10.78 -22.24
N THR A 145 9.47 -12.09 -21.99
CA THR A 145 8.36 -13.01 -22.27
C THR A 145 7.04 -12.67 -21.54
N LEU A 146 7.04 -11.72 -20.63
CA LEU A 146 5.86 -11.24 -19.89
C LEU A 146 5.33 -9.87 -20.38
N GLY A 147 5.95 -9.26 -21.39
CA GLY A 147 5.39 -8.11 -22.11
C GLY A 147 5.43 -6.76 -21.37
N THR A 148 5.80 -6.69 -20.09
CA THR A 148 5.87 -5.44 -19.34
C THR A 148 7.14 -5.41 -18.49
N ASP A 149 8.00 -4.43 -18.78
CA ASP A 149 9.17 -4.14 -17.96
C ASP A 149 8.69 -3.51 -16.63
N PRO A 150 9.08 -4.04 -15.47
CA PRO A 150 8.71 -3.47 -14.18
C PRO A 150 9.15 -2.01 -14.01
N GLU A 151 10.29 -1.62 -14.57
CA GLU A 151 10.77 -0.23 -14.56
C GLU A 151 9.82 0.67 -15.36
N LEU A 152 9.39 0.23 -16.54
CA LEU A 152 8.42 0.96 -17.36
C LEU A 152 7.07 1.08 -16.65
N LEU A 153 6.59 0.02 -15.97
CA LEU A 153 5.35 0.07 -15.19
C LEU A 153 5.39 1.15 -14.09
N VAL A 154 6.50 1.22 -13.35
CA VAL A 154 6.67 2.22 -12.30
C VAL A 154 6.74 3.62 -12.88
N LEU A 155 7.46 3.80 -13.98
CA LEU A 155 7.58 5.07 -14.68
C LEU A 155 6.23 5.54 -15.24
N GLU A 156 5.45 4.66 -15.82
CA GLU A 156 4.09 4.98 -16.31
C GLU A 156 3.17 5.39 -15.16
N HIS A 157 3.21 4.70 -14.02
CA HIS A 157 2.47 5.13 -12.83
C HIS A 157 2.84 6.55 -12.41
N GLN A 158 4.13 6.91 -12.42
CA GLN A 158 4.58 8.27 -12.10
C GLN A 158 4.05 9.29 -13.12
N LEU A 159 4.11 8.99 -14.43
CA LEU A 159 3.56 9.85 -15.48
C LEU A 159 2.07 10.13 -15.26
N PHE A 160 1.26 9.09 -15.05
CA PHE A 160 -0.18 9.25 -14.76
C PHE A 160 -0.44 10.09 -13.50
N THR A 161 0.36 9.90 -12.46
CA THR A 161 0.24 10.67 -11.21
C THR A 161 0.53 12.16 -11.44
N VAL A 162 1.60 12.48 -12.15
CA VAL A 162 2.01 13.85 -12.47
C VAL A 162 0.98 14.53 -13.38
N GLU A 163 0.47 13.85 -14.39
CA GLU A 163 -0.61 14.35 -15.24
C GLU A 163 -1.90 14.60 -14.47
N ALA A 164 -2.27 13.71 -13.54
CA ALA A 164 -3.43 13.91 -12.69
C ALA A 164 -3.25 15.13 -11.79
N GLN A 165 -2.04 15.37 -11.26
CA GLN A 165 -1.73 16.58 -10.48
C GLN A 165 -1.88 17.85 -11.30
N LEU A 166 -1.42 17.89 -12.56
CA LEU A 166 -1.60 19.04 -13.46
C LEU A 166 -3.09 19.33 -13.70
N ARG A 167 -3.87 18.31 -14.04
CA ARG A 167 -5.32 18.47 -14.24
C ARG A 167 -6.02 18.97 -12.97
N TRP A 168 -5.59 18.49 -11.79
CA TRP A 168 -6.13 18.97 -10.52
C TRP A 168 -5.80 20.44 -10.26
N LEU A 169 -4.57 20.90 -10.56
CA LEU A 169 -4.17 22.32 -10.45
C LEU A 169 -5.01 23.21 -11.38
N ASP A 170 -5.26 22.76 -12.61
CA ASP A 170 -6.12 23.48 -13.55
C ASP A 170 -7.56 23.59 -13.02
N HIS A 171 -8.08 22.52 -12.44
CA HIS A 171 -9.40 22.52 -11.82
C HIS A 171 -9.48 23.48 -10.62
N VAL A 172 -8.47 23.49 -9.74
CA VAL A 172 -8.41 24.41 -8.58
C VAL A 172 -8.39 25.86 -9.06
N GLU A 173 -7.56 26.19 -10.06
CA GLU A 173 -7.48 27.54 -10.64
C GLU A 173 -8.82 27.99 -11.23
N ALA A 174 -9.49 27.15 -12.01
CA ALA A 174 -10.81 27.43 -12.57
C ALA A 174 -11.86 27.64 -11.47
N THR A 175 -11.80 26.85 -10.40
CA THR A 175 -12.70 26.97 -9.25
C THR A 175 -12.49 28.30 -8.52
N LEU A 176 -11.24 28.72 -8.30
CA LEU A 176 -10.91 29.99 -7.67
C LEU A 176 -11.37 31.19 -8.52
N ALA A 177 -11.25 31.08 -9.85
CA ALA A 177 -11.74 32.12 -10.76
C ALA A 177 -13.28 32.26 -10.71
N THR A 178 -14.00 31.17 -10.47
CA THR A 178 -15.47 31.17 -10.38
C THR A 178 -15.97 31.66 -9.01
N TYR A 179 -15.22 31.37 -7.95
CA TYR A 179 -15.53 31.76 -6.57
C TYR A 179 -14.40 32.62 -6.00
N PRO A 180 -14.34 33.93 -6.33
CA PRO A 180 -13.24 34.79 -5.86
C PRO A 180 -13.13 34.74 -4.34
N THR A 181 -11.91 34.52 -3.85
CA THR A 181 -11.56 34.53 -2.43
C THR A 181 -11.83 35.92 -1.83
N GLY A 182 -12.92 36.09 -1.14
CA GLY A 182 -13.38 37.35 -0.56
C GLY A 182 -14.72 37.22 0.14
N THR A 183 -15.48 36.21 -0.17
CA THR A 183 -16.70 35.83 0.55
C THR A 183 -16.34 34.77 1.57
N THR A 184 -15.91 35.18 2.75
CA THR A 184 -15.83 34.26 3.91
C THR A 184 -17.22 33.66 4.11
N PRO A 185 -17.46 32.37 3.87
CA PRO A 185 -18.73 31.76 4.23
C PRO A 185 -18.86 31.88 5.74
N THR A 186 -19.95 32.53 6.19
CA THR A 186 -20.30 32.62 7.61
C THR A 186 -20.23 31.20 8.22
N PRO A 187 -19.64 31.02 9.41
CA PRO A 187 -19.39 29.69 9.99
C PRO A 187 -20.64 28.80 10.17
N ALA A 188 -21.84 29.39 10.04
CA ALA A 188 -23.12 28.71 10.20
C ALA A 188 -23.50 27.78 9.04
N THR A 189 -22.80 27.79 7.92
CA THR A 189 -23.14 26.96 6.74
C THR A 189 -22.08 25.90 6.45
N ARG A 190 -21.16 25.64 7.35
CA ARG A 190 -20.22 24.53 7.18
C ARG A 190 -20.99 23.23 7.38
N ALA A 191 -21.28 22.56 6.27
CA ALA A 191 -21.84 21.22 6.26
C ALA A 191 -21.10 20.31 7.26
N THR A 192 -21.86 19.50 7.95
CA THR A 192 -21.39 18.39 8.80
C THR A 192 -20.17 17.72 8.19
N PRO A 193 -19.11 17.43 8.97
CA PRO A 193 -17.98 16.68 8.45
C PRO A 193 -18.48 15.43 7.74
N VAL A 194 -18.07 15.24 6.49
CA VAL A 194 -18.33 14.00 5.77
C VAL A 194 -17.81 12.89 6.66
N ALA A 195 -18.73 12.06 7.16
CA ALA A 195 -18.35 10.88 7.92
C ALA A 195 -17.37 10.05 7.09
N PRO A 196 -16.34 9.46 7.68
CA PRO A 196 -15.44 8.59 6.96
C PRO A 196 -16.27 7.54 6.24
N ILE A 197 -16.03 7.37 4.94
CA ILE A 197 -16.67 6.34 4.13
C ILE A 197 -16.25 5.01 4.78
N THR A 198 -17.14 4.44 5.58
CA THR A 198 -16.94 3.10 6.12
C THR A 198 -17.00 2.16 4.91
N PRO A 199 -15.96 1.38 4.60
CA PRO A 199 -16.03 0.39 3.54
C PRO A 199 -17.19 -0.53 3.88
N GLY A 200 -18.18 -0.62 2.98
CA GLY A 200 -19.29 -1.55 3.15
C GLY A 200 -18.70 -2.93 3.39
N VAL A 201 -19.03 -3.53 4.53
CA VAL A 201 -18.75 -4.93 4.79
C VAL A 201 -19.48 -5.70 3.69
N VAL A 202 -18.71 -6.16 2.71
CA VAL A 202 -19.20 -7.12 1.72
C VAL A 202 -19.54 -8.37 2.53
N ALA A 203 -20.81 -8.55 2.80
CA ALA A 203 -21.33 -9.73 3.48
C ALA A 203 -20.89 -10.96 2.69
N ASN A 204 -20.06 -11.78 3.29
CA ASN A 204 -19.65 -13.07 2.76
C ASN A 204 -20.90 -13.97 2.68
N PRO A 205 -21.37 -14.39 1.48
CA PRO A 205 -22.58 -15.21 1.35
C PRO A 205 -22.41 -16.67 1.84
N ALA A 206 -21.24 -17.06 2.36
CA ALA A 206 -20.94 -18.43 2.74
C ALA A 206 -21.28 -18.80 4.20
N ALA A 207 -21.90 -17.92 4.99
CA ALA A 207 -22.25 -18.21 6.39
C ALA A 207 -23.74 -18.42 6.62
N ARG A 208 -24.42 -19.15 5.75
CA ARG A 208 -25.76 -19.66 6.02
C ARG A 208 -25.74 -21.17 5.99
N HIS A 209 -25.30 -21.82 7.03
CA HIS A 209 -25.75 -23.14 7.40
C HIS A 209 -25.55 -23.35 8.90
N THR A 210 -26.69 -23.69 9.53
CA THR A 210 -26.86 -24.41 10.78
C THR A 210 -26.51 -23.74 12.10
N SER A 211 -27.52 -23.20 12.75
CA SER A 211 -27.71 -23.42 14.18
C SER A 211 -29.21 -23.51 14.47
N ALA A 212 -29.72 -24.70 14.42
CA ALA A 212 -30.96 -25.05 15.12
C ALA A 212 -30.62 -25.22 16.59
N SER A 213 -31.10 -24.34 17.44
CA SER A 213 -31.16 -24.54 18.89
C SER A 213 -32.29 -25.51 19.22
N PRO A 214 -32.10 -26.49 20.06
CA PRO A 214 -33.20 -27.14 20.72
C PRO A 214 -33.53 -26.48 22.05
N ASP A 215 -34.83 -26.24 22.22
CA ASP A 215 -35.56 -25.69 23.35
C ASP A 215 -35.37 -26.51 24.63
N PRO A 216 -35.27 -25.92 25.83
CA PRO A 216 -35.16 -26.68 27.10
C PRO A 216 -36.51 -26.71 27.79
N THR A 217 -37.24 -27.82 27.69
CA THR A 217 -38.26 -28.19 28.70
C THR A 217 -38.55 -29.67 28.63
N THR A 218 -38.11 -30.41 29.62
CA THR A 218 -38.93 -31.31 30.44
C THR A 218 -38.05 -32.27 31.27
N ASN A 219 -37.99 -32.00 32.57
CA ASN A 219 -37.65 -33.02 33.59
C ASN A 219 -38.94 -33.75 33.95
N PRO A 220 -38.98 -35.05 34.23
CA PRO A 220 -39.00 -35.47 35.63
C PRO A 220 -38.25 -36.75 35.98
N ALA A 221 -37.65 -36.69 37.12
CA ALA A 221 -37.38 -37.64 38.21
C ALA A 221 -37.60 -39.17 38.08
N HIS A 222 -36.79 -39.81 38.93
CA HIS A 222 -36.84 -41.21 39.49
C HIS A 222 -35.99 -42.26 38.75
N THR A 223 -35.10 -43.02 39.33
CA THR A 223 -35.02 -43.69 40.64
C THR A 223 -33.71 -44.47 40.66
N VAL A 224 -32.98 -44.43 41.76
CA VAL A 224 -31.89 -45.40 42.11
C VAL A 224 -32.55 -46.72 42.45
N PRO A 225 -31.91 -47.89 42.18
CA PRO A 225 -31.24 -48.59 43.28
C PRO A 225 -29.93 -49.37 42.94
N THR A 226 -29.00 -49.23 43.84
CA THR A 226 -28.13 -50.18 44.51
C THR A 226 -27.92 -51.61 43.98
N GLY A 227 -26.66 -52.02 44.06
CA GLY A 227 -26.21 -53.41 44.28
C GLY A 227 -25.24 -53.88 43.18
N GLY A 228 -24.06 -54.30 43.42
CA GLY A 228 -23.42 -55.09 44.43
C GLY A 228 -22.23 -55.77 43.76
N THR A 229 -21.13 -55.68 44.42
CA THR A 229 -19.89 -56.46 44.22
C THR A 229 -20.13 -58.02 44.26
N PRO A 230 -19.24 -58.86 43.76
CA PRO A 230 -17.83 -58.91 44.17
C PRO A 230 -16.80 -58.72 43.09
#